data_919e507cb1094ebfe915af89ef7495ae
#
_entry.id   919e507cb1094ebfe915af89ef7495ae
#
_cell.length_a   1.000
_cell.length_b   1.000
_cell.length_c   1.000
_cell.angle_alpha   90.00
_cell.angle_beta   90.00
_cell.angle_gamma   90.00
#
_symmetry.space_group_name_H-M   'P 1'
#
loop_
_entity.id
_entity.type
_entity.pdbx_description
1 polymer ?
#
loop_
_entity_poly.entity_id
_entity_poly.type
_entity_poly.pdbx_seq_one_letter_code
_entity_poly.pdbx_strand_id
1 'polypeptide(L)'
;LKNRELQKHLFDLIGAGTITPDFLIEKKFAENNKTLNVEFFNMEKLYKIKDDYSKQEIEAFIEENKDQLKREYIDFKYAILNPKNLVGVDEFNQEFFDEVDKIENLISQGSTFDSILNNKDVKIVKIDGYAPSSESLTNDSLIYQNKSSKLDLIENGDNFLFYNITNIYEKIPDLNDDKIKDQLAEIVYQNGKFAYNKKIFEEIQKKEMSNSRFIVLGGDDIQNIELNSINDDEKFDINSIKVLYSLPINSFTLVNDASDKIYLVKIISSKYNSFNKSDDSYIQFVKKESAENRKNILQTYDQLLNDKYQVKLNQKTIDRVKNYFKW
;
A
#
# COMPACT_ATOMS: atom_id res chain seq x y z
N LEU A 1 5.14 -3.78 -43.43
CA LEU A 1 3.84 -3.23 -43.88
C LEU A 1 2.78 -4.34 -44.00
N LYS A 2 2.96 -5.38 -44.80
CA LYS A 2 1.96 -6.44 -45.05
C LYS A 2 1.48 -7.13 -43.76
N ASN A 3 2.38 -7.52 -42.87
CA ASN A 3 2.00 -8.19 -41.62
C ASN A 3 1.24 -7.27 -40.65
N ARG A 4 1.56 -5.96 -40.65
CA ARG A 4 0.87 -4.96 -39.83
C ARG A 4 -0.57 -4.71 -40.34
N GLU A 5 -0.76 -4.68 -41.64
CA GLU A 5 -2.09 -4.57 -42.25
C GLU A 5 -2.91 -5.82 -42.00
N LEU A 6 -2.34 -7.02 -42.14
CA LEU A 6 -3.02 -8.27 -41.83
C LEU A 6 -3.43 -8.35 -40.35
N GLN A 7 -2.57 -7.92 -39.43
CA GLN A 7 -2.88 -7.83 -37.99
C GLN A 7 -4.03 -6.85 -37.74
N LYS A 8 -4.00 -5.67 -38.36
CA LYS A 8 -5.07 -4.69 -38.25
C LYS A 8 -6.39 -5.25 -38.74
N HIS A 9 -6.39 -5.88 -39.94
CA HIS A 9 -7.60 -6.52 -40.51
C HIS A 9 -8.10 -7.67 -39.61
N LEU A 10 -7.22 -8.47 -39.00
CA LEU A 10 -7.61 -9.52 -38.08
C LEU A 10 -8.29 -8.92 -36.82
N PHE A 11 -7.73 -7.90 -36.22
CA PHE A 11 -8.32 -7.23 -35.05
C PHE A 11 -9.64 -6.52 -35.43
N ASP A 12 -9.72 -5.95 -36.59
CA ASP A 12 -10.98 -5.39 -37.10
C ASP A 12 -12.04 -6.46 -37.34
N LEU A 13 -11.68 -7.62 -37.85
CA LEU A 13 -12.59 -8.73 -38.08
C LEU A 13 -13.11 -9.35 -36.78
N ILE A 14 -12.24 -9.47 -35.76
CA ILE A 14 -12.59 -10.00 -34.45
C ILE A 14 -13.41 -8.98 -33.63
N GLY A 15 -13.06 -7.70 -33.72
CA GLY A 15 -13.67 -6.63 -32.91
C GLY A 15 -14.77 -5.81 -33.58
N ALA A 16 -14.87 -5.81 -34.91
CA ALA A 16 -15.77 -4.91 -35.63
C ALA A 16 -17.23 -5.43 -35.77
N GLY A 17 -17.48 -6.69 -35.44
CA GLY A 17 -18.84 -7.26 -35.43
C GLY A 17 -19.62 -7.05 -34.12
N THR A 18 -19.01 -6.45 -33.11
CA THR A 18 -19.65 -6.27 -31.81
C THR A 18 -20.29 -4.91 -31.66
N ILE A 19 -21.56 -4.87 -31.99
CA ILE A 19 -22.43 -3.73 -31.67
C ILE A 19 -23.05 -4.06 -30.30
N THR A 20 -22.73 -3.26 -29.28
CA THR A 20 -23.45 -3.36 -28.01
C THR A 20 -24.90 -2.96 -28.23
N PRO A 21 -25.90 -3.80 -27.91
CA PRO A 21 -27.30 -3.45 -28.10
C PRO A 21 -27.66 -2.16 -27.36
N ASP A 22 -28.36 -1.26 -28.03
CA ASP A 22 -28.71 0.08 -27.49
C ASP A 22 -29.40 -0.01 -26.13
N PHE A 23 -30.29 -0.98 -25.93
CA PHE A 23 -31.00 -1.14 -24.66
C PHE A 23 -30.06 -1.45 -23.49
N LEU A 24 -28.93 -2.15 -23.71
CA LEU A 24 -27.93 -2.41 -22.67
C LEU A 24 -27.15 -1.15 -22.33
N ILE A 25 -26.81 -0.35 -23.34
CA ILE A 25 -26.14 0.95 -23.15
C ILE A 25 -27.06 1.90 -22.39
N GLU A 26 -28.30 2.02 -22.81
CA GLU A 26 -29.31 2.85 -22.16
C GLU A 26 -29.51 2.45 -20.69
N LYS A 27 -29.67 1.15 -20.43
CA LYS A 27 -29.80 0.64 -19.07
C LYS A 27 -28.56 0.98 -18.23
N LYS A 28 -27.37 0.72 -18.74
CA LYS A 28 -26.12 1.01 -18.02
C LYS A 28 -25.92 2.50 -17.78
N PHE A 29 -26.26 3.33 -18.77
CA PHE A 29 -26.22 4.79 -18.62
C PHE A 29 -27.21 5.27 -17.55
N ALA A 30 -28.44 4.79 -17.59
CA ALA A 30 -29.46 5.14 -16.61
C ALA A 30 -29.07 4.71 -15.20
N GLU A 31 -28.51 3.51 -15.02
CA GLU A 31 -28.01 3.01 -13.74
C GLU A 31 -26.87 3.87 -13.19
N ASN A 32 -25.94 4.30 -14.05
CA ASN A 32 -24.80 5.11 -13.65
C ASN A 32 -25.17 6.57 -13.33
N ASN A 33 -26.28 7.07 -13.88
CA ASN A 33 -26.74 8.46 -13.73
C ASN A 33 -28.06 8.56 -12.94
N LYS A 34 -28.50 7.47 -12.27
CA LYS A 34 -29.61 7.58 -11.34
C LYS A 34 -29.20 8.41 -10.13
N THR A 35 -30.15 9.13 -9.58
CA THR A 35 -29.97 9.80 -8.29
C THR A 35 -30.20 8.81 -7.16
N LEU A 36 -29.29 8.76 -6.19
CA LEU A 36 -29.36 7.91 -5.04
C LEU A 36 -29.44 8.74 -3.76
N ASN A 37 -30.50 8.57 -2.98
CA ASN A 37 -30.66 9.25 -1.70
C ASN A 37 -30.26 8.30 -0.57
N VAL A 38 -29.33 8.75 0.30
CA VAL A 38 -28.77 7.93 1.36
C VAL A 38 -28.78 8.68 2.70
N GLU A 39 -29.06 7.94 3.77
CA GLU A 39 -28.79 8.35 5.15
C GLU A 39 -27.46 7.75 5.60
N PHE A 40 -26.67 8.54 6.32
CA PHE A 40 -25.36 8.09 6.79
C PHE A 40 -24.95 8.81 8.08
N PHE A 41 -24.05 8.18 8.82
CA PHE A 41 -23.34 8.83 9.93
C PHE A 41 -21.91 8.31 10.05
N ASN A 42 -21.04 9.12 10.65
CA ASN A 42 -19.66 8.76 10.90
C ASN A 42 -19.54 7.78 12.07
N MET A 43 -18.81 6.70 11.87
CA MET A 43 -18.61 5.65 12.88
C MET A 43 -17.65 6.08 14.01
N GLU A 44 -16.91 7.17 13.85
CA GLU A 44 -15.84 7.59 14.76
C GLU A 44 -16.31 7.75 16.21
N LYS A 45 -17.53 8.25 16.40
CA LYS A 45 -18.13 8.40 17.75
C LYS A 45 -18.52 7.10 18.45
N LEU A 46 -18.58 5.99 17.70
CA LEU A 46 -18.92 4.69 18.24
C LEU A 46 -17.70 3.91 18.70
N TYR A 47 -16.52 4.35 18.31
CA TYR A 47 -15.29 3.69 18.72
C TYR A 47 -14.92 4.09 20.16
N LYS A 48 -14.37 3.13 20.89
CA LYS A 48 -13.72 3.41 22.15
C LYS A 48 -12.53 4.34 21.89
N ILE A 49 -12.42 5.45 22.60
CA ILE A 49 -11.30 6.38 22.41
C ILE A 49 -10.01 5.78 22.97
N LYS A 50 -8.87 6.24 22.44
CA LYS A 50 -7.55 5.72 22.79
C LYS A 50 -7.28 5.72 24.29
N ASP A 51 -7.64 6.81 24.96
CA ASP A 51 -7.38 7.03 26.39
C ASP A 51 -8.28 6.18 27.31
N ASP A 52 -9.35 5.56 26.78
CA ASP A 52 -10.24 4.71 27.54
C ASP A 52 -9.76 3.25 27.67
N TYR A 53 -8.70 2.88 26.93
CA TYR A 53 -8.11 1.56 27.07
C TYR A 53 -7.34 1.44 28.37
N SER A 54 -7.80 0.56 29.23
CA SER A 54 -7.12 0.27 30.48
C SER A 54 -5.78 -0.41 30.28
N LYS A 55 -4.88 -0.26 31.25
CA LYS A 55 -3.59 -0.96 31.22
C LYS A 55 -3.75 -2.48 31.06
N GLN A 56 -4.80 -3.05 31.70
CA GLN A 56 -5.10 -4.47 31.61
C GLN A 56 -5.49 -4.92 30.20
N GLU A 57 -6.27 -4.10 29.47
CA GLU A 57 -6.64 -4.40 28.07
C GLU A 57 -5.43 -4.35 27.14
N ILE A 58 -4.53 -3.39 27.36
CA ILE A 58 -3.28 -3.29 26.60
C ILE A 58 -2.36 -4.50 26.90
N GLU A 59 -2.23 -4.88 28.16
CA GLU A 59 -1.45 -6.06 28.60
C GLU A 59 -2.05 -7.37 28.03
N ALA A 60 -3.37 -7.52 28.04
CA ALA A 60 -4.04 -8.68 27.45
C ALA A 60 -3.80 -8.75 25.93
N PHE A 61 -3.91 -7.62 25.24
CA PHE A 61 -3.61 -7.55 23.80
C PHE A 61 -2.17 -7.96 23.49
N ILE A 62 -1.21 -7.48 24.29
CA ILE A 62 0.21 -7.83 24.14
C ILE A 62 0.43 -9.33 24.33
N GLU A 63 -0.21 -9.92 25.33
CA GLU A 63 -0.10 -11.35 25.61
C GLU A 63 -0.64 -12.20 24.46
N GLU A 64 -1.81 -11.82 23.92
CA GLU A 64 -2.44 -12.49 22.78
C GLU A 64 -1.66 -12.34 21.47
N ASN A 65 -0.90 -11.24 21.32
CA ASN A 65 -0.20 -10.90 20.06
C ASN A 65 1.32 -10.92 20.20
N LYS A 66 1.87 -11.57 21.22
CA LYS A 66 3.31 -11.59 21.53
C LYS A 66 4.20 -11.84 20.31
N ASP A 67 3.86 -12.82 19.51
CA ASP A 67 4.67 -13.22 18.35
C ASP A 67 4.66 -12.19 17.24
N GLN A 68 3.56 -11.43 17.11
CA GLN A 68 3.44 -10.35 16.11
C GLN A 68 4.08 -9.06 16.58
N LEU A 69 4.22 -8.86 17.88
CA LEU A 69 4.81 -7.67 18.51
C LEU A 69 6.32 -7.77 18.69
N LYS A 70 6.90 -8.96 18.49
CA LYS A 70 8.36 -9.11 18.50
C LYS A 70 8.98 -8.23 17.44
N ARG A 71 10.03 -7.52 17.82
CA ARG A 71 10.87 -6.74 16.93
C ARG A 71 12.26 -7.32 16.92
N GLU A 72 12.88 -7.29 15.77
CA GLU A 72 14.29 -7.65 15.66
C GLU A 72 15.15 -6.49 16.13
N TYR A 73 16.14 -6.82 16.97
CA TYR A 73 17.13 -5.90 17.50
C TYR A 73 18.52 -6.35 17.07
N ILE A 74 19.41 -5.38 16.90
CA ILE A 74 20.81 -5.67 16.61
C ILE A 74 21.72 -5.00 17.64
N ASP A 75 22.79 -5.70 18.02
CA ASP A 75 23.92 -5.14 18.73
C ASP A 75 25.06 -4.98 17.72
N PHE A 76 25.65 -3.81 17.65
CA PHE A 76 26.70 -3.53 16.68
C PHE A 76 27.69 -2.50 17.19
N LYS A 77 28.84 -2.46 16.54
CA LYS A 77 29.83 -1.39 16.67
C LYS A 77 30.20 -0.88 15.30
N TYR A 78 30.51 0.41 15.22
CA TYR A 78 30.92 1.04 13.98
C TYR A 78 31.95 2.12 14.18
N ALA A 79 32.65 2.45 13.10
CA ALA A 79 33.53 3.59 12.98
C ALA A 79 33.18 4.36 11.71
N ILE A 80 33.27 5.68 11.77
CA ILE A 80 33.15 6.55 10.59
C ILE A 80 34.55 6.75 10.04
N LEU A 81 34.76 6.35 8.80
CA LEU A 81 36.03 6.50 8.09
C LEU A 81 35.94 7.67 7.11
N ASN A 82 36.91 8.55 7.19
CA ASN A 82 37.08 9.69 6.30
C ASN A 82 38.57 9.92 6.01
N PRO A 83 38.92 10.77 5.02
CA PRO A 83 40.32 10.99 4.66
C PRO A 83 41.20 11.41 5.84
N LYS A 84 40.65 12.22 6.75
CA LYS A 84 41.40 12.76 7.87
C LYS A 84 41.83 11.68 8.90
N ASN A 85 40.90 10.76 9.22
CA ASN A 85 41.19 9.72 10.25
C ASN A 85 41.81 8.45 9.66
N LEU A 86 41.73 8.26 8.33
CA LEU A 86 42.25 7.07 7.68
C LEU A 86 43.67 7.28 7.14
N VAL A 87 43.94 8.44 6.51
CA VAL A 87 45.21 8.77 5.85
C VAL A 87 45.78 10.14 6.25
N GLY A 88 45.13 10.91 7.10
CA GLY A 88 45.62 12.18 7.65
C GLY A 88 45.51 13.40 6.72
N VAL A 89 44.68 13.32 5.69
CA VAL A 89 44.41 14.42 4.74
C VAL A 89 42.98 14.92 4.85
N ASP A 90 42.74 16.18 4.47
CA ASP A 90 41.38 16.76 4.61
C ASP A 90 40.48 16.47 3.38
N GLU A 91 41.05 16.07 2.23
CA GLU A 91 40.31 15.82 1.00
C GLU A 91 40.47 14.39 0.51
N PHE A 92 39.46 13.91 -0.25
CA PHE A 92 39.51 12.60 -0.87
C PHE A 92 40.63 12.54 -1.91
N ASN A 93 41.47 11.53 -1.80
CA ASN A 93 42.59 11.29 -2.71
C ASN A 93 42.73 9.79 -2.99
N GLN A 94 43.62 9.43 -3.88
CA GLN A 94 43.86 8.03 -4.25
C GLN A 94 44.30 7.18 -3.05
N GLU A 95 45.12 7.73 -2.16
CA GLU A 95 45.62 7.03 -0.98
C GLU A 95 44.49 6.63 -0.03
N PHE A 96 43.48 7.50 0.11
CA PHE A 96 42.30 7.18 0.89
C PHE A 96 41.51 5.98 0.30
N PHE A 97 41.27 6.02 -1.02
CA PHE A 97 40.54 4.92 -1.69
C PHE A 97 41.34 3.62 -1.68
N ASP A 98 42.65 3.68 -1.83
CA ASP A 98 43.53 2.53 -1.70
C ASP A 98 43.44 1.87 -0.29
N GLU A 99 43.29 2.71 0.77
CA GLU A 99 43.06 2.21 2.13
C GLU A 99 41.65 1.64 2.31
N VAL A 100 40.62 2.21 1.69
CA VAL A 100 39.25 1.66 1.66
C VAL A 100 39.26 0.30 0.97
N ASP A 101 39.88 0.16 -0.19
CA ASP A 101 40.03 -1.10 -0.93
C ASP A 101 40.79 -2.17 -0.11
N LYS A 102 41.80 -1.77 0.67
CA LYS A 102 42.50 -2.67 1.58
C LYS A 102 41.58 -3.17 2.69
N ILE A 103 40.73 -2.30 3.25
CA ILE A 103 39.76 -2.68 4.28
C ILE A 103 38.77 -3.69 3.70
N GLU A 104 38.22 -3.46 2.51
CA GLU A 104 37.31 -4.38 1.84
C GLU A 104 37.97 -5.76 1.56
N ASN A 105 39.24 -5.73 1.12
CA ASN A 105 40.00 -6.96 0.92
C ASN A 105 40.22 -7.72 2.24
N LEU A 106 40.52 -7.03 3.34
CA LEU A 106 40.67 -7.64 4.67
C LEU A 106 39.36 -8.22 5.17
N ILE A 107 38.21 -7.54 4.94
CA ILE A 107 36.88 -8.08 5.23
C ILE A 107 36.66 -9.38 4.46
N SER A 108 36.94 -9.40 3.15
CA SER A 108 36.80 -10.57 2.28
C SER A 108 37.68 -11.73 2.71
N GLN A 109 38.85 -11.45 3.30
CA GLN A 109 39.76 -12.43 3.86
C GLN A 109 39.36 -12.94 5.27
N GLY A 110 38.27 -12.41 5.85
CA GLY A 110 37.77 -12.84 7.15
C GLY A 110 38.46 -12.16 8.33
N SER A 111 39.13 -11.04 8.13
CA SER A 111 39.70 -10.24 9.23
C SER A 111 38.58 -9.68 10.14
N THR A 112 38.89 -9.50 11.42
CA THR A 112 37.91 -9.00 12.38
C THR A 112 37.90 -7.45 12.39
N PHE A 113 36.79 -6.85 12.80
CA PHE A 113 36.60 -5.42 12.94
C PHE A 113 37.76 -4.76 13.73
N ASP A 114 38.10 -5.34 14.87
CA ASP A 114 39.13 -4.78 15.77
C ASP A 114 40.53 -4.94 15.14
N SER A 115 40.82 -6.03 14.43
CA SER A 115 42.11 -6.20 13.77
C SER A 115 42.33 -5.23 12.60
N ILE A 116 41.26 -4.89 11.86
CA ILE A 116 41.33 -3.93 10.75
C ILE A 116 41.58 -2.52 11.24
N LEU A 117 40.97 -2.15 12.40
CA LEU A 117 41.13 -0.81 13.00
C LEU A 117 42.31 -0.72 13.94
N ASN A 118 43.06 -1.79 14.16
CA ASN A 118 44.22 -1.77 15.01
C ASN A 118 45.25 -0.73 14.50
N ASN A 119 45.71 0.16 15.36
CA ASN A 119 46.61 1.28 15.08
C ASN A 119 46.04 2.41 14.19
N LYS A 120 44.72 2.47 14.00
CA LYS A 120 44.06 3.61 13.34
C LYS A 120 43.41 4.50 14.42
N ASP A 121 43.59 5.81 14.28
CA ASP A 121 42.97 6.78 15.22
C ASP A 121 41.52 7.07 14.83
N VAL A 122 40.66 6.07 15.01
CA VAL A 122 39.23 6.16 14.70
C VAL A 122 38.38 5.93 15.94
N LYS A 123 37.34 6.74 16.12
CA LYS A 123 36.39 6.58 17.20
C LYS A 123 35.43 5.43 16.91
N ILE A 124 35.45 4.42 17.77
CA ILE A 124 34.49 3.32 17.71
C ILE A 124 33.25 3.67 18.56
N VAL A 125 32.08 3.55 17.97
CA VAL A 125 30.76 3.67 18.62
C VAL A 125 30.18 2.28 18.79
N LYS A 126 29.68 1.96 19.99
CA LYS A 126 29.01 0.70 20.31
C LYS A 126 27.55 0.99 20.63
N ILE A 127 26.63 0.24 20.01
CA ILE A 127 25.20 0.32 20.22
C ILE A 127 24.68 -1.07 20.55
N ASP A 128 23.95 -1.17 21.64
CA ASP A 128 23.31 -2.42 22.07
C ASP A 128 21.77 -2.24 21.96
N GLY A 129 21.08 -3.22 21.42
CA GLY A 129 19.63 -3.27 21.36
C GLY A 129 18.98 -2.22 20.44
N TYR A 130 19.57 -1.96 19.29
CA TYR A 130 18.98 -1.02 18.32
C TYR A 130 17.88 -1.69 17.49
N ALA A 131 16.75 -1.00 17.40
CA ALA A 131 15.72 -1.22 16.40
C ALA A 131 15.22 0.15 15.90
N PRO A 132 15.00 0.36 14.61
CA PRO A 132 14.57 1.66 14.10
C PRO A 132 13.18 2.03 14.64
N SER A 133 13.04 3.25 15.15
CA SER A 133 11.76 3.81 15.63
C SER A 133 11.09 4.78 14.65
N SER A 134 11.81 5.19 13.60
CA SER A 134 11.32 6.09 12.56
C SER A 134 12.10 5.88 11.26
N GLU A 135 11.61 6.37 10.15
CA GLU A 135 12.27 6.31 8.83
C GLU A 135 13.44 7.29 8.68
N SER A 136 13.96 7.88 9.76
CA SER A 136 15.10 8.78 9.68
C SER A 136 16.37 8.02 9.28
N LEU A 137 17.02 8.49 8.22
CA LEU A 137 18.31 7.96 7.74
C LEU A 137 19.43 8.40 8.68
N THR A 138 19.61 7.66 9.77
CA THR A 138 20.77 7.77 10.66
C THR A 138 21.79 6.69 10.33
N ASN A 139 23.04 6.85 10.80
CA ASN A 139 24.06 5.81 10.66
C ASN A 139 23.57 4.46 11.19
N ASP A 140 22.89 4.48 12.33
CA ASP A 140 22.36 3.29 13.00
C ASP A 140 21.27 2.61 12.14
N SER A 141 20.39 3.42 11.49
CA SER A 141 19.34 2.89 10.62
C SER A 141 19.91 2.32 9.32
N LEU A 142 20.98 2.90 8.78
CA LEU A 142 21.70 2.37 7.62
C LEU A 142 22.33 1.02 7.92
N ILE A 143 22.99 0.89 9.09
CA ILE A 143 23.57 -0.38 9.54
C ILE A 143 22.46 -1.44 9.72
N TYR A 144 21.33 -1.05 10.33
CA TYR A 144 20.20 -1.96 10.50
C TYR A 144 19.62 -2.45 9.16
N GLN A 145 19.51 -1.59 8.15
CA GLN A 145 19.06 -1.96 6.82
C GLN A 145 20.00 -2.96 6.13
N ASN A 146 21.31 -2.88 6.42
CA ASN A 146 22.34 -3.74 5.87
C ASN A 146 22.73 -4.93 6.80
N LYS A 147 21.88 -5.31 7.76
CA LYS A 147 22.15 -6.35 8.76
C LYS A 147 22.34 -7.77 8.22
N SER A 148 22.09 -8.00 6.94
CA SER A 148 22.42 -9.26 6.29
C SER A 148 23.93 -9.53 6.25
N SER A 149 24.75 -8.48 6.23
CA SER A 149 26.21 -8.54 6.34
C SER A 149 26.62 -8.26 7.77
N LYS A 150 27.31 -9.23 8.43
CA LYS A 150 27.76 -9.05 9.82
C LYS A 150 28.93 -8.08 9.98
N LEU A 151 29.79 -8.02 8.99
CA LEU A 151 30.93 -7.11 8.91
C LEU A 151 30.99 -6.54 7.51
N ASP A 152 30.89 -5.22 7.37
CA ASP A 152 30.84 -4.58 6.06
C ASP A 152 31.27 -3.12 6.14
N LEU A 153 31.53 -2.55 4.97
CA LEU A 153 31.86 -1.15 4.78
C LEU A 153 30.86 -0.54 3.78
N ILE A 154 30.11 0.47 4.20
CA ILE A 154 29.12 1.12 3.35
C ILE A 154 29.41 2.60 3.19
N GLU A 155 29.21 3.12 2.00
CA GLU A 155 29.33 4.56 1.70
C GLU A 155 28.13 5.31 2.31
N ASN A 156 28.40 6.45 2.97
CA ASN A 156 27.40 7.32 3.57
C ASN A 156 27.76 8.79 3.37
N GLY A 157 27.32 9.35 2.25
CA GLY A 157 27.69 10.71 1.83
C GLY A 157 29.20 10.86 1.65
N ASP A 158 29.79 11.82 2.37
CA ASP A 158 31.24 12.07 2.33
C ASP A 158 32.05 11.18 3.28
N ASN A 159 31.50 10.07 3.76
CA ASN A 159 32.17 9.18 4.71
C ASN A 159 31.86 7.72 4.39
N PHE A 160 32.63 6.82 4.98
CA PHE A 160 32.33 5.40 4.99
C PHE A 160 31.99 4.93 6.40
N LEU A 161 30.95 4.10 6.54
CA LEU A 161 30.59 3.42 7.77
C LEU A 161 31.16 2.01 7.73
N PHE A 162 32.18 1.78 8.54
CA PHE A 162 32.69 0.43 8.76
C PHE A 162 32.03 -0.10 10.04
N TYR A 163 31.29 -1.21 9.94
CA TYR A 163 30.50 -1.74 11.05
C TYR A 163 30.67 -3.25 11.24
N ASN A 164 30.38 -3.69 12.45
CA ASN A 164 30.31 -5.10 12.81
C ASN A 164 29.07 -5.35 13.67
N ILE A 165 28.16 -6.18 13.17
CA ILE A 165 26.99 -6.65 13.92
C ILE A 165 27.42 -7.84 14.75
N THR A 166 27.30 -7.70 16.07
CA THR A 166 27.72 -8.73 17.03
C THR A 166 26.60 -9.68 17.41
N ASN A 167 25.35 -9.20 17.36
CA ASN A 167 24.19 -10.01 17.70
C ASN A 167 22.96 -9.55 16.92
N ILE A 168 22.06 -10.47 16.60
CA ILE A 168 20.73 -10.22 16.02
C ILE A 168 19.75 -11.08 16.81
N TYR A 169 18.74 -10.47 17.40
CA TYR A 169 17.77 -11.18 18.22
C TYR A 169 16.40 -10.54 18.18
N GLU A 170 15.38 -11.32 18.45
CA GLU A 170 14.01 -10.84 18.58
C GLU A 170 13.63 -10.73 20.05
N LYS A 171 13.00 -9.62 20.40
CA LYS A 171 12.36 -9.47 21.71
C LYS A 171 11.13 -8.56 21.61
N ILE A 172 10.23 -8.69 22.58
CA ILE A 172 9.11 -7.75 22.73
C ILE A 172 9.70 -6.41 23.18
N PRO A 173 9.26 -5.28 22.59
CA PRO A 173 9.66 -3.95 23.02
C PRO A 173 9.45 -3.73 24.52
N ASP A 174 10.26 -2.89 25.12
CA ASP A 174 10.12 -2.55 26.54
C ASP A 174 8.83 -1.75 26.76
N LEU A 175 7.90 -2.36 27.50
CA LEU A 175 6.60 -1.78 27.80
C LEU A 175 6.65 -0.63 28.82
N ASN A 176 7.80 -0.35 29.40
CA ASN A 176 8.00 0.78 30.28
C ASN A 176 8.44 2.05 29.51
N ASP A 177 8.84 1.91 28.26
CA ASP A 177 9.13 3.04 27.38
C ASP A 177 7.81 3.72 26.97
N ASP A 178 7.67 5.02 27.29
CA ASP A 178 6.44 5.78 27.01
C ASP A 178 6.13 5.86 25.52
N LYS A 179 7.15 5.92 24.63
CA LYS A 179 6.94 5.87 23.19
C LYS A 179 6.37 4.53 22.72
N ILE A 180 6.85 3.44 23.33
CA ILE A 180 6.33 2.10 23.04
C ILE A 180 4.90 1.96 23.53
N LYS A 181 4.58 2.46 24.74
CA LYS A 181 3.21 2.49 25.25
C LYS A 181 2.26 3.23 24.32
N ASP A 182 2.66 4.41 23.85
CA ASP A 182 1.84 5.19 22.91
C ASP A 182 1.61 4.47 21.59
N GLN A 183 2.65 3.81 21.06
CA GLN A 183 2.52 3.00 19.84
C GLN A 183 1.59 1.79 20.05
N LEU A 184 1.72 1.09 21.18
CA LEU A 184 0.86 -0.04 21.50
C LEU A 184 -0.59 0.40 21.71
N ALA A 185 -0.82 1.50 22.44
CA ALA A 185 -2.16 2.06 22.61
C ALA A 185 -2.79 2.44 21.28
N GLU A 186 -2.00 2.96 20.32
CA GLU A 186 -2.48 3.21 18.96
C GLU A 186 -2.85 1.93 18.23
N ILE A 187 -2.03 0.88 18.31
CA ILE A 187 -2.32 -0.43 17.70
C ILE A 187 -3.59 -1.04 18.30
N VAL A 188 -3.74 -1.00 19.62
CA VAL A 188 -4.93 -1.50 20.32
C VAL A 188 -6.18 -0.72 19.88
N TYR A 189 -6.08 0.59 19.78
CA TYR A 189 -7.15 1.45 19.28
C TYR A 189 -7.56 1.10 17.84
N GLN A 190 -6.60 0.97 16.92
CA GLN A 190 -6.90 0.61 15.53
C GLN A 190 -7.51 -0.79 15.41
N ASN A 191 -7.02 -1.75 16.20
CA ASN A 191 -7.62 -3.08 16.24
C ASN A 191 -9.04 -3.06 16.82
N GLY A 192 -9.29 -2.24 17.83
CA GLY A 192 -10.63 -2.02 18.38
C GLY A 192 -11.60 -1.46 17.33
N LYS A 193 -11.15 -0.45 16.57
CA LYS A 193 -11.93 0.09 15.43
C LYS A 193 -12.22 -0.99 14.40
N PHE A 194 -11.20 -1.76 14.01
CA PHE A 194 -11.37 -2.84 13.04
C PHE A 194 -12.36 -3.91 13.54
N ALA A 195 -12.22 -4.35 14.79
CA ALA A 195 -13.12 -5.34 15.38
C ALA A 195 -14.57 -4.84 15.45
N TYR A 196 -14.77 -3.57 15.80
CA TYR A 196 -16.09 -2.96 15.83
C TYR A 196 -16.71 -2.88 14.42
N ASN A 197 -15.95 -2.42 13.43
CA ASN A 197 -16.41 -2.36 12.05
C ASN A 197 -16.72 -3.75 11.49
N LYS A 198 -15.90 -4.74 11.80
CA LYS A 198 -16.15 -6.14 11.43
C LYS A 198 -17.46 -6.64 12.02
N LYS A 199 -17.74 -6.35 13.29
CA LYS A 199 -19.00 -6.71 13.94
C LYS A 199 -20.20 -6.07 13.22
N ILE A 200 -20.16 -4.79 12.93
CA ILE A 200 -21.22 -4.09 12.18
C ILE A 200 -21.39 -4.69 10.78
N PHE A 201 -20.29 -4.99 10.11
CA PHE A 201 -20.32 -5.63 8.79
C PHE A 201 -20.96 -7.03 8.84
N GLU A 202 -20.65 -7.82 9.87
CA GLU A 202 -21.27 -9.13 10.09
C GLU A 202 -22.77 -9.01 10.37
N GLU A 203 -23.21 -8.02 11.19
CA GLU A 203 -24.64 -7.72 11.42
C GLU A 203 -25.35 -7.40 10.08
N ILE A 204 -24.69 -6.66 9.19
CA ILE A 204 -25.23 -6.35 7.84
C ILE A 204 -25.31 -7.62 6.97
N GLN A 205 -24.25 -8.42 6.91
CA GLN A 205 -24.21 -9.65 6.09
C GLN A 205 -25.26 -10.67 6.53
N LYS A 206 -25.49 -10.80 7.84
CA LYS A 206 -26.51 -11.69 8.41
C LYS A 206 -27.93 -11.12 8.30
N LYS A 207 -28.09 -9.90 7.74
CA LYS A 207 -29.36 -9.16 7.67
C LYS A 207 -29.98 -8.87 9.04
N GLU A 208 -29.16 -8.75 10.05
CA GLU A 208 -29.56 -8.40 11.42
C GLU A 208 -29.61 -6.87 11.63
N MET A 209 -28.93 -6.10 10.76
CA MET A 209 -28.99 -4.65 10.77
C MET A 209 -30.39 -4.18 10.36
N SER A 210 -31.07 -3.52 11.28
CA SER A 210 -32.41 -2.97 11.09
C SER A 210 -32.39 -1.43 11.07
N ASN A 211 -33.49 -0.83 10.58
CA ASN A 211 -33.66 0.62 10.64
C ASN A 211 -33.61 1.16 12.07
N SER A 212 -34.25 0.44 13.03
CA SER A 212 -34.18 0.82 14.43
C SER A 212 -32.77 0.76 15.00
N ARG A 213 -31.99 -0.25 14.59
CA ARG A 213 -30.56 -0.39 14.96
C ARG A 213 -29.73 0.75 14.41
N PHE A 214 -29.95 1.10 13.14
CA PHE A 214 -29.28 2.23 12.47
C PHE A 214 -29.55 3.55 13.19
N ILE A 215 -30.83 3.83 13.53
CA ILE A 215 -31.23 5.05 14.26
C ILE A 215 -30.62 5.09 15.66
N VAL A 216 -30.60 3.96 16.39
CA VAL A 216 -29.98 3.90 17.71
C VAL A 216 -28.49 4.18 17.67
N LEU A 217 -27.78 3.67 16.65
CA LEU A 217 -26.35 3.88 16.49
C LEU A 217 -26.00 5.33 16.06
N GLY A 218 -26.77 5.87 15.12
CA GLY A 218 -26.46 7.19 14.55
C GLY A 218 -27.02 8.37 15.34
N GLY A 219 -28.16 8.16 16.04
CA GLY A 219 -28.83 9.22 16.82
C GLY A 219 -29.02 10.51 16.03
N ASP A 220 -28.60 11.62 16.63
CA ASP A 220 -28.67 12.96 16.03
C ASP A 220 -27.58 13.21 14.96
N ASP A 221 -26.61 12.31 14.81
CA ASP A 221 -25.54 12.45 13.80
C ASP A 221 -25.93 11.94 12.41
N ILE A 222 -27.13 11.38 12.27
CA ILE A 222 -27.64 10.91 10.97
C ILE A 222 -27.84 12.09 10.04
N GLN A 223 -27.16 12.05 8.90
CA GLN A 223 -27.23 13.02 7.82
C GLN A 223 -27.85 12.36 6.58
N ASN A 224 -28.40 13.20 5.70
CA ASN A 224 -28.94 12.78 4.41
C ASN A 224 -28.19 13.47 3.28
N ILE A 225 -27.88 12.73 2.20
CA ILE A 225 -27.27 13.29 1.00
C ILE A 225 -27.88 12.64 -0.23
N GLU A 226 -27.97 13.40 -1.29
CA GLU A 226 -28.34 12.97 -2.62
C GLU A 226 -27.08 12.86 -3.49
N LEU A 227 -26.81 11.67 -4.00
CA LEU A 227 -25.73 11.39 -4.92
C LEU A 227 -26.28 11.39 -6.34
N ASN A 228 -25.74 12.28 -7.21
CA ASN A 228 -26.32 12.56 -8.53
C ASN A 228 -25.89 11.57 -9.60
N SER A 229 -24.77 10.86 -9.40
CA SER A 229 -24.28 9.86 -10.33
C SER A 229 -23.27 8.90 -9.63
N ILE A 230 -22.93 7.81 -10.30
CA ILE A 230 -21.88 6.90 -9.83
C ILE A 230 -20.48 7.52 -9.76
N ASN A 231 -20.30 8.71 -10.30
CA ASN A 231 -19.04 9.48 -10.27
C ASN A 231 -19.09 10.68 -9.30
N ASP A 232 -20.13 10.77 -8.47
CA ASP A 232 -20.30 11.84 -7.47
C ASP A 232 -19.49 11.47 -6.21
N ASP A 233 -18.20 11.83 -6.20
CA ASP A 233 -17.24 11.50 -5.16
C ASP A 233 -16.95 12.64 -4.18
N GLU A 234 -17.85 13.62 -4.09
CA GLU A 234 -17.68 14.77 -3.18
C GLU A 234 -17.68 14.37 -1.71
N LYS A 235 -18.49 13.36 -1.32
CA LYS A 235 -18.63 12.94 0.08
C LYS A 235 -17.91 11.63 0.39
N PHE A 236 -18.02 10.64 -0.49
CA PHE A 236 -17.45 9.31 -0.31
C PHE A 236 -16.43 9.03 -1.42
N ASP A 237 -15.49 8.14 -1.17
CA ASP A 237 -14.56 7.76 -2.22
C ASP A 237 -15.26 7.03 -3.39
N ILE A 238 -14.66 7.08 -4.56
CA ILE A 238 -15.26 6.56 -5.80
C ILE A 238 -15.60 5.07 -5.74
N ASN A 239 -14.87 4.24 -5.00
CA ASN A 239 -15.16 2.83 -4.86
C ASN A 239 -16.35 2.61 -3.93
N SER A 240 -16.43 3.40 -2.86
CA SER A 240 -17.57 3.48 -1.95
C SER A 240 -18.85 3.85 -2.70
N ILE A 241 -18.81 4.84 -3.58
CA ILE A 241 -19.94 5.22 -4.44
C ILE A 241 -20.38 4.06 -5.32
N LYS A 242 -19.45 3.37 -5.98
CA LYS A 242 -19.77 2.20 -6.81
C LYS A 242 -20.47 1.09 -6.01
N VAL A 243 -20.05 0.87 -4.76
CA VAL A 243 -20.72 -0.07 -3.85
C VAL A 243 -22.16 0.39 -3.57
N LEU A 244 -22.36 1.67 -3.20
CA LEU A 244 -23.69 2.22 -2.92
C LEU A 244 -24.64 2.04 -4.12
N TYR A 245 -24.16 2.32 -5.33
CA TYR A 245 -24.94 2.18 -6.57
C TYR A 245 -25.27 0.73 -6.94
N SER A 246 -24.54 -0.24 -6.39
CA SER A 246 -24.79 -1.67 -6.62
C SER A 246 -25.83 -2.28 -5.67
N LEU A 247 -26.14 -1.59 -4.58
CA LEU A 247 -27.00 -2.12 -3.52
C LEU A 247 -28.48 -1.77 -3.74
N PRO A 248 -29.41 -2.62 -3.30
CA PRO A 248 -30.85 -2.33 -3.34
C PRO A 248 -31.26 -1.29 -2.29
N ILE A 249 -32.46 -0.71 -2.47
CA ILE A 249 -33.08 0.20 -1.50
C ILE A 249 -33.26 -0.54 -0.16
N ASN A 250 -33.15 0.18 0.94
CA ASN A 250 -33.17 -0.30 2.32
C ASN A 250 -31.99 -1.20 2.71
N SER A 251 -30.92 -1.22 1.92
CA SER A 251 -29.66 -1.87 2.30
C SER A 251 -28.79 -0.96 3.14
N PHE A 252 -27.97 -1.61 3.96
CA PHE A 252 -26.92 -0.98 4.78
C PHE A 252 -25.54 -1.41 4.28
N THR A 253 -24.57 -0.53 4.42
CA THR A 253 -23.16 -0.86 4.13
C THR A 253 -22.22 0.09 4.86
N LEU A 254 -20.98 -0.34 5.03
CA LEU A 254 -19.89 0.53 5.45
C LEU A 254 -19.16 1.07 4.21
N VAL A 255 -18.89 2.35 4.20
CA VAL A 255 -18.14 3.05 3.16
C VAL A 255 -17.12 4.00 3.80
N ASN A 256 -16.11 4.41 3.03
CA ASN A 256 -15.15 5.42 3.46
C ASN A 256 -15.22 6.69 2.59
N ASP A 257 -14.73 7.79 3.13
CA ASP A 257 -14.44 9.01 2.36
C ASP A 257 -12.97 9.03 1.90
N ALA A 258 -12.58 10.09 1.21
CA ALA A 258 -11.21 10.29 0.73
C ALA A 258 -10.16 10.43 1.84
N SER A 259 -10.60 10.59 3.11
CA SER A 259 -9.74 10.68 4.31
C SER A 259 -9.75 9.39 5.13
N ASP A 260 -10.23 8.27 4.56
CA ASP A 260 -10.38 6.96 5.19
C ASP A 260 -11.30 6.93 6.43
N LYS A 261 -12.14 7.95 6.62
CA LYS A 261 -13.18 7.91 7.66
C LYS A 261 -14.29 6.96 7.23
N ILE A 262 -14.73 6.13 8.17
CA ILE A 262 -15.75 5.11 7.92
C ILE A 262 -17.14 5.61 8.31
N TYR A 263 -18.08 5.37 7.42
CA TYR A 263 -19.50 5.73 7.59
C TYR A 263 -20.38 4.49 7.46
N LEU A 264 -21.37 4.39 8.32
CA LEU A 264 -22.48 3.47 8.11
C LEU A 264 -23.54 4.18 7.28
N VAL A 265 -23.87 3.60 6.14
CA VAL A 265 -24.80 4.18 5.15
C VAL A 265 -26.01 3.28 4.96
N LYS A 266 -27.17 3.89 4.82
CA LYS A 266 -28.43 3.26 4.45
C LYS A 266 -28.95 3.87 3.16
N ILE A 267 -29.34 3.03 2.21
CA ILE A 267 -29.95 3.46 0.96
C ILE A 267 -31.44 3.68 1.15
N ILE A 268 -31.91 4.90 0.93
CA ILE A 268 -33.30 5.30 1.15
C ILE A 268 -34.14 5.13 -0.12
N SER A 269 -33.66 5.73 -1.19
CA SER A 269 -34.37 5.70 -2.48
C SER A 269 -33.43 5.87 -3.65
N SER A 270 -33.87 5.46 -4.81
CA SER A 270 -33.18 5.74 -6.08
C SER A 270 -34.19 6.24 -7.12
N LYS A 271 -33.76 7.18 -7.91
CA LYS A 271 -34.58 7.77 -8.99
C LYS A 271 -33.79 7.78 -10.28
N TYR A 272 -34.35 7.18 -11.32
CA TYR A 272 -33.77 7.26 -12.65
C TYR A 272 -34.02 8.66 -13.23
N ASN A 273 -32.96 9.29 -13.67
CA ASN A 273 -33.03 10.58 -14.33
C ASN A 273 -33.37 10.36 -15.81
N SER A 274 -34.24 11.23 -16.36
CA SER A 274 -34.47 11.27 -17.80
C SER A 274 -33.20 11.75 -18.50
N PHE A 275 -32.84 11.16 -19.62
CA PHE A 275 -31.72 11.57 -20.45
C PHE A 275 -32.14 11.63 -21.91
N ASN A 276 -31.44 12.46 -22.70
CA ASN A 276 -31.63 12.53 -24.13
C ASN A 276 -30.45 11.85 -24.82
N LYS A 277 -30.73 10.96 -25.77
CA LYS A 277 -29.71 10.26 -26.58
C LYS A 277 -28.84 11.20 -27.42
N SER A 278 -29.27 12.42 -27.62
CA SER A 278 -28.52 13.46 -28.31
C SER A 278 -27.58 14.25 -27.42
N ASP A 279 -27.60 14.01 -26.10
CA ASP A 279 -26.71 14.69 -25.16
C ASP A 279 -25.27 14.22 -25.30
N ASP A 280 -24.32 15.13 -25.25
CA ASP A 280 -22.89 14.84 -25.38
C ASP A 280 -22.42 13.78 -24.37
N SER A 281 -22.94 13.82 -23.14
CA SER A 281 -22.62 12.83 -22.09
C SER A 281 -23.03 11.43 -22.48
N TYR A 282 -24.21 11.24 -23.08
CA TYR A 282 -24.67 9.95 -23.56
C TYR A 282 -23.85 9.48 -24.77
N ILE A 283 -23.59 10.38 -25.74
CA ILE A 283 -22.79 10.06 -26.93
C ILE A 283 -21.36 9.61 -26.54
N GLN A 284 -20.74 10.31 -25.59
CA GLN A 284 -19.41 9.93 -25.08
C GLN A 284 -19.45 8.60 -24.34
N PHE A 285 -20.49 8.36 -23.55
CA PHE A 285 -20.68 7.10 -22.84
C PHE A 285 -20.81 5.92 -23.83
N VAL A 286 -21.61 6.06 -24.90
CA VAL A 286 -21.73 5.05 -25.96
C VAL A 286 -20.37 4.72 -26.59
N LYS A 287 -19.58 5.75 -26.91
CA LYS A 287 -18.23 5.57 -27.48
C LYS A 287 -17.31 4.82 -26.52
N LYS A 288 -17.32 5.20 -25.24
CA LYS A 288 -16.50 4.56 -24.20
C LYS A 288 -16.89 3.10 -24.01
N GLU A 289 -18.17 2.80 -23.84
CA GLU A 289 -18.68 1.44 -23.66
C GLU A 289 -18.39 0.54 -24.87
N SER A 290 -18.54 1.06 -26.08
CA SER A 290 -18.22 0.33 -27.30
C SER A 290 -16.73 0.01 -27.41
N ALA A 291 -15.86 0.97 -27.04
CA ALA A 291 -14.42 0.76 -27.02
C ALA A 291 -14.00 -0.27 -25.96
N GLU A 292 -14.62 -0.22 -24.77
CA GLU A 292 -14.35 -1.15 -23.67
C GLU A 292 -14.81 -2.58 -24.03
N ASN A 293 -15.99 -2.73 -24.59
CA ASN A 293 -16.48 -4.03 -25.07
C ASN A 293 -15.57 -4.62 -26.14
N ARG A 294 -15.13 -3.80 -27.10
CA ARG A 294 -14.16 -4.22 -28.12
C ARG A 294 -12.83 -4.67 -27.48
N LYS A 295 -12.33 -3.93 -26.50
CA LYS A 295 -11.12 -4.29 -25.75
C LYS A 295 -11.28 -5.63 -25.02
N ASN A 296 -12.40 -5.83 -24.32
CA ASN A 296 -12.68 -7.06 -23.59
C ASN A 296 -12.74 -8.28 -24.51
N ILE A 297 -13.34 -8.15 -25.69
CA ILE A 297 -13.39 -9.21 -26.69
C ILE A 297 -12.01 -9.55 -27.22
N LEU A 298 -11.18 -8.53 -27.52
CA LEU A 298 -9.82 -8.74 -27.97
C LEU A 298 -8.97 -9.41 -26.89
N GLN A 299 -9.14 -9.03 -25.62
CA GLN A 299 -8.45 -9.66 -24.48
C GLN A 299 -8.89 -11.13 -24.29
N THR A 300 -10.19 -11.40 -24.39
CA THR A 300 -10.72 -12.78 -24.31
C THR A 300 -10.20 -13.64 -25.47
N TYR A 301 -10.13 -13.06 -26.67
CA TYR A 301 -9.55 -13.74 -27.82
C TYR A 301 -8.05 -14.03 -27.65
N ASP A 302 -7.30 -13.08 -27.10
CA ASP A 302 -5.89 -13.24 -26.79
C ASP A 302 -5.65 -14.33 -25.73
N GLN A 303 -6.47 -14.38 -24.69
CA GLN A 303 -6.46 -15.46 -23.70
C GLN A 303 -6.73 -16.82 -24.36
N LEU A 304 -7.76 -16.92 -25.20
CA LEU A 304 -8.08 -18.15 -25.93
C LEU A 304 -6.91 -18.61 -26.83
N LEU A 305 -6.21 -17.67 -27.47
CA LEU A 305 -5.04 -17.98 -28.29
C LEU A 305 -3.87 -18.46 -27.41
N ASN A 306 -3.63 -17.84 -26.27
CA ASN A 306 -2.57 -18.23 -25.34
C ASN A 306 -2.83 -19.62 -24.74
N ASP A 307 -4.08 -19.97 -24.46
CA ASP A 307 -4.47 -21.30 -24.00
C ASP A 307 -4.31 -22.36 -25.10
N LYS A 308 -4.58 -21.97 -26.34
CA LYS A 308 -4.52 -22.90 -27.50
C LYS A 308 -3.11 -23.08 -28.07
N TYR A 309 -2.27 -22.06 -27.99
CA TYR A 309 -0.95 -22.02 -28.61
C TYR A 309 0.12 -21.70 -27.57
N GLN A 310 1.16 -22.55 -27.50
CA GLN A 310 2.33 -22.24 -26.66
C GLN A 310 3.20 -21.16 -27.31
N VAL A 311 3.23 -19.98 -26.72
CA VAL A 311 4.15 -18.91 -27.14
C VAL A 311 5.48 -19.06 -26.41
N LYS A 312 6.54 -19.39 -27.16
CA LYS A 312 7.92 -19.42 -26.64
C LYS A 312 8.60 -18.10 -26.95
N LEU A 313 8.85 -17.30 -25.94
CA LEU A 313 9.63 -16.07 -26.06
C LEU A 313 11.12 -16.37 -25.94
N ASN A 314 11.91 -15.96 -26.92
CA ASN A 314 13.36 -16.06 -26.84
C ASN A 314 13.91 -14.83 -26.11
N GLN A 315 14.11 -14.96 -24.78
CA GLN A 315 14.55 -13.87 -23.93
C GLN A 315 15.86 -13.24 -24.39
N LYS A 316 16.82 -14.06 -24.87
CA LYS A 316 18.10 -13.55 -25.39
C LYS A 316 17.93 -12.62 -26.61
N THR A 317 16.96 -12.93 -27.47
CA THR A 317 16.64 -12.08 -28.63
C THR A 317 15.98 -10.78 -28.20
N ILE A 318 15.07 -10.85 -27.22
CA ILE A 318 14.40 -9.66 -26.64
C ILE A 318 15.44 -8.74 -26.02
N ASP A 319 16.36 -9.27 -25.22
CA ASP A 319 17.40 -8.49 -24.55
C ASP A 319 18.38 -7.85 -25.57
N ARG A 320 18.72 -8.56 -26.64
CA ARG A 320 19.51 -7.98 -27.74
C ARG A 320 18.77 -6.81 -28.41
N VAL A 321 17.48 -6.94 -28.67
CA VAL A 321 16.67 -5.87 -29.28
C VAL A 321 16.58 -4.67 -28.35
N LYS A 322 16.31 -4.89 -27.06
CA LYS A 322 16.29 -3.82 -26.04
C LYS A 322 17.61 -3.08 -25.98
N ASN A 323 18.73 -3.81 -25.94
CA ASN A 323 20.07 -3.22 -25.88
C ASN A 323 20.43 -2.45 -27.16
N TYR A 324 19.96 -2.93 -28.34
CA TYR A 324 20.19 -2.25 -29.61
C TYR A 324 19.44 -0.93 -29.71
N PHE A 325 18.20 -0.86 -29.22
CA PHE A 325 17.37 0.35 -29.29
C PHE A 325 17.45 1.22 -28.03
N LYS A 326 18.28 0.87 -27.02
CA LYS A 326 18.46 1.62 -25.76
C LYS A 326 17.11 2.03 -25.11
N TRP A 327 16.20 1.07 -24.99
CA TRP A 327 14.93 1.25 -24.27
C TRP A 327 15.11 0.94 -22.80
#